data_90aef5bc6abee8a041102bd52ed4590c
#
_entry.id   90aef5bc6abee8a041102bd52ed4590c
#
_cell.length_a   1.000
_cell.length_b   1.000
_cell.length_c   1.000
_cell.angle_alpha   90.00
_cell.angle_beta   90.00
_cell.angle_gamma   90.00
#
_symmetry.space_group_name_H-M   'P 1'
#
loop_
_entity.id
_entity.type
_entity.pdbx_description
1 polymer ?
#
loop_
_entity_poly.entity_id
_entity_poly.type
_entity_poly.pdbx_seq_one_letter_code
_entity_poly.pdbx_strand_id
1 'polypeptide(L)'
;MTLLFDIYPAIGHLNASFALANQWREREHRVVYCAVEAEHKKIIETKGFECIMLDYPLESDKQELRVKGLRFIGECFSSVFTQKRKHAFFREIADWENRITSLSPDRVYLDAQCALRTALYHKLGIPVVLVETMPLSLYDPWVPPFTSGLIPKQTSISRLGIRLAWEKIVIVRKIRNLFFSMLLCRQDYFSLYKRLFLECGFPFEEKIDWRRPFIIGIKESKILSMNPSSLDFPRKYPPNCQYAPSRVDLMREDPMLNQRYARVMEEVCLQKQQRPDIKIIYCFSSTVMGFEKRSKIIFMTIRDICLRNPQFVFILSVGKYHNTSYLLPCPSNL
;
A
#
# COMPACT_ATOMS: atom_id res chain seq x y z
N MET A 1 -9.78 6.45 24.64
CA MET A 1 -10.25 5.53 23.61
C MET A 1 -9.09 4.65 23.17
N THR A 2 -9.38 3.41 22.81
CA THR A 2 -8.41 2.49 22.18
C THR A 2 -8.57 2.58 20.64
N LEU A 3 -7.52 2.99 19.94
CA LEU A 3 -7.49 3.16 18.49
C LEU A 3 -6.60 2.09 17.87
N LEU A 4 -7.16 1.31 16.97
CA LEU A 4 -6.43 0.25 16.29
C LEU A 4 -5.99 0.74 14.90
N PHE A 5 -4.72 0.55 14.58
CA PHE A 5 -4.14 0.83 13.28
C PHE A 5 -3.85 -0.48 12.55
N ASP A 6 -4.69 -0.82 11.59
CA ASP A 6 -4.55 -1.99 10.72
C ASP A 6 -4.01 -1.52 9.36
N ILE A 7 -2.70 -1.39 9.27
CA ILE A 7 -2.00 -0.79 8.13
C ILE A 7 -1.43 -1.91 7.25
N TYR A 8 -1.49 -1.71 5.93
CA TYR A 8 -0.90 -2.64 4.96
C TYR A 8 0.58 -2.90 5.29
N PRO A 9 1.03 -4.17 5.28
CA PRO A 9 2.36 -4.55 5.73
C PRO A 9 3.46 -4.13 4.74
N ALA A 10 3.64 -2.83 4.60
CA ALA A 10 4.73 -2.22 3.84
C ALA A 10 5.28 -1.01 4.59
N ILE A 11 6.60 -0.88 4.63
CA ILE A 11 7.30 0.18 5.37
C ILE A 11 6.80 1.58 5.00
N GLY A 12 6.50 1.82 3.71
CA GLY A 12 5.97 3.10 3.24
C GLY A 12 4.61 3.46 3.83
N HIS A 13 3.72 2.47 3.97
CA HIS A 13 2.40 2.63 4.56
C HIS A 13 2.48 2.85 6.08
N LEU A 14 3.30 2.06 6.77
CA LEU A 14 3.56 2.23 8.20
C LEU A 14 4.11 3.63 8.49
N ASN A 15 5.15 4.04 7.79
CA ASN A 15 5.76 5.37 7.97
C ASN A 15 4.77 6.51 7.77
N ALA A 16 3.89 6.41 6.77
CA ALA A 16 2.85 7.42 6.52
C ALA A 16 1.84 7.49 7.67
N SER A 17 1.57 6.39 8.38
CA SER A 17 0.57 6.34 9.46
C SER A 17 1.08 6.84 10.81
N PHE A 18 2.40 6.81 11.08
CA PHE A 18 2.95 7.16 12.40
C PHE A 18 2.66 8.61 12.82
N ALA A 19 2.67 9.55 11.88
CA ALA A 19 2.35 10.94 12.20
C ALA A 19 0.90 11.10 12.72
N LEU A 20 -0.04 10.39 12.13
CA LEU A 20 -1.43 10.35 12.59
C LEU A 20 -1.54 9.64 13.95
N ALA A 21 -0.86 8.52 14.12
CA ALA A 21 -0.85 7.76 15.36
C ALA A 21 -0.29 8.58 16.54
N ASN A 22 0.80 9.34 16.30
CA ASN A 22 1.38 10.25 17.28
C ASN A 22 0.38 11.33 17.73
N GLN A 23 -0.37 11.92 16.80
CA GLN A 23 -1.39 12.92 17.14
C GLN A 23 -2.46 12.38 18.08
N TRP A 24 -2.83 11.10 17.92
CA TRP A 24 -3.79 10.46 18.82
C TRP A 24 -3.16 10.13 20.17
N ARG A 25 -1.90 9.68 20.19
CA ARG A 25 -1.16 9.43 21.43
C ARG A 25 -0.95 10.72 22.24
N GLU A 26 -0.64 11.83 21.58
CA GLU A 26 -0.53 13.16 22.20
C GLU A 26 -1.86 13.62 22.84
N ARG A 27 -2.98 13.09 22.38
CA ARG A 27 -4.33 13.31 22.96
C ARG A 27 -4.72 12.24 23.98
N GLU A 28 -3.76 11.53 24.52
CA GLU A 28 -3.92 10.50 25.56
C GLU A 28 -4.80 9.31 25.13
N HIS A 29 -4.87 9.02 23.82
CA HIS A 29 -5.52 7.80 23.35
C HIS A 29 -4.52 6.65 23.33
N ARG A 30 -5.00 5.45 23.70
CA ARG A 30 -4.25 4.22 23.52
C ARG A 30 -4.22 3.87 22.04
N VAL A 31 -3.03 3.81 21.45
CA VAL A 31 -2.82 3.46 20.05
C VAL A 31 -2.16 2.12 19.94
N VAL A 32 -2.79 1.19 19.24
CA VAL A 32 -2.31 -0.18 19.02
C VAL A 32 -2.21 -0.44 17.52
N TYR A 33 -1.12 -1.03 17.08
CA TYR A 33 -0.91 -1.44 15.69
C TYR A 33 -1.11 -2.94 15.52
N CYS A 34 -1.56 -3.34 14.31
CA CYS A 34 -1.50 -4.72 13.84
C CYS A 34 -0.24 -4.94 13.01
N ALA A 35 0.45 -6.05 13.21
CA ALA A 35 1.54 -6.50 12.35
C ALA A 35 1.37 -7.96 11.97
N VAL A 36 1.79 -8.31 10.75
CA VAL A 36 1.82 -9.69 10.23
C VAL A 36 3.22 -10.28 10.37
N GLU A 37 4.26 -9.45 10.24
CA GLU A 37 5.65 -9.86 10.23
C GLU A 37 6.40 -9.30 11.44
N ALA A 38 7.34 -10.07 11.97
CA ALA A 38 8.17 -9.68 13.10
C ALA A 38 9.02 -8.41 12.79
N GLU A 39 9.43 -8.19 11.54
CA GLU A 39 10.14 -6.99 11.12
C GLU A 39 9.26 -5.74 11.29
N HIS A 40 8.01 -5.80 10.86
CA HIS A 40 7.05 -4.70 11.02
C HIS A 40 6.74 -4.43 12.50
N LYS A 41 6.55 -5.48 13.29
CA LYS A 41 6.38 -5.36 14.75
C LYS A 41 7.54 -4.60 15.38
N LYS A 42 8.78 -4.98 15.06
CA LYS A 42 9.98 -4.32 15.57
C LYS A 42 10.01 -2.82 15.22
N ILE A 43 9.64 -2.46 13.98
CA ILE A 43 9.58 -1.06 13.55
C ILE A 43 8.54 -0.28 14.37
N ILE A 44 7.34 -0.84 14.56
CA ILE A 44 6.25 -0.23 15.31
C ILE A 44 6.65 -0.01 16.78
N GLU A 45 7.21 -1.03 17.42
CA GLU A 45 7.66 -0.96 18.82
C GLU A 45 8.83 0.02 19.01
N THR A 46 9.75 0.13 18.05
CA THR A 46 10.83 1.13 18.06
C THR A 46 10.28 2.57 18.02
N LYS A 47 9.10 2.78 17.43
CA LYS A 47 8.40 4.07 17.45
C LYS A 47 7.57 4.30 18.74
N GLY A 48 7.65 3.37 19.71
CA GLY A 48 6.98 3.45 21.00
C GLY A 48 5.47 3.17 20.95
N PHE A 49 5.01 2.42 19.95
CA PHE A 49 3.62 1.99 19.87
C PHE A 49 3.45 0.55 20.33
N GLU A 50 2.32 0.27 20.95
CA GLU A 50 1.86 -1.09 21.23
C GLU A 50 1.57 -1.82 19.92
N CYS A 51 1.93 -3.09 19.83
CA CYS A 51 1.75 -3.89 18.63
C CYS A 51 1.23 -5.28 18.94
N ILE A 52 0.19 -5.70 18.25
CA ILE A 52 -0.31 -7.07 18.27
C ILE A 52 0.02 -7.78 16.96
N MET A 53 0.42 -9.04 17.05
CA MET A 53 0.62 -9.88 15.86
C MET A 53 -0.72 -10.48 15.45
N LEU A 54 -1.07 -10.32 14.17
CA LEU A 54 -2.29 -10.90 13.60
C LEU A 54 -1.94 -11.59 12.29
N ASP A 55 -2.29 -12.86 12.18
CA ASP A 55 -2.28 -13.56 10.90
C ASP A 55 -3.57 -13.22 10.17
N TYR A 56 -3.44 -12.58 9.02
CA TYR A 56 -4.59 -12.25 8.21
C TYR A 56 -4.90 -13.37 7.23
N PRO A 57 -6.18 -13.72 7.08
CA PRO A 57 -6.58 -14.67 6.09
C PRO A 57 -6.27 -14.13 4.70
N LEU A 58 -5.56 -14.90 3.89
CA LEU A 58 -5.30 -14.69 2.46
C LEU A 58 -5.26 -13.23 2.01
N GLU A 59 -4.10 -12.66 1.84
CA GLU A 59 -3.98 -11.26 1.36
C GLU A 59 -4.21 -11.12 -0.14
N SER A 60 -3.95 -12.15 -0.93
CA SER A 60 -4.27 -12.16 -2.37
C SER A 60 -4.03 -13.53 -3.01
N ASP A 61 -4.77 -13.83 -4.07
CA ASP A 61 -4.50 -14.99 -4.94
C ASP A 61 -3.13 -14.92 -5.65
N LYS A 62 -2.46 -13.76 -5.63
CA LYS A 62 -1.15 -13.56 -6.28
C LYS A 62 0.02 -14.28 -5.60
N GLN A 63 -0.05 -14.51 -4.30
CA GLN A 63 1.02 -15.24 -3.61
C GLN A 63 1.05 -16.71 -4.02
N GLU A 64 -0.10 -17.28 -4.34
CA GLU A 64 -0.24 -18.66 -4.77
C GLU A 64 0.08 -18.86 -6.27
N LEU A 65 -0.11 -17.81 -7.09
CA LEU A 65 0.25 -17.82 -8.52
C LEU A 65 1.77 -17.87 -8.80
N ARG A 66 2.62 -17.86 -7.76
CA ARG A 66 4.07 -18.07 -7.94
C ARG A 66 4.42 -19.49 -8.35
N VAL A 67 3.53 -20.45 -8.16
CA VAL A 67 3.66 -21.82 -8.66
C VAL A 67 3.24 -21.83 -10.13
N LYS A 68 4.20 -21.99 -11.05
CA LYS A 68 3.95 -21.97 -12.50
C LYS A 68 3.67 -23.37 -13.05
N GLY A 69 2.83 -23.42 -14.09
CA GLY A 69 2.63 -24.60 -14.93
C GLY A 69 1.64 -25.65 -14.38
N LEU A 70 1.82 -26.91 -14.77
CA LEU A 70 0.94 -28.03 -14.41
C LEU A 70 0.80 -28.25 -12.89
N ARG A 71 1.84 -27.92 -12.13
CA ARG A 71 1.82 -28.02 -10.67
C ARG A 71 0.80 -27.08 -10.04
N PHE A 72 0.65 -25.86 -10.59
CA PHE A 72 -0.39 -24.92 -10.18
C PHE A 72 -1.81 -25.49 -10.36
N ILE A 73 -2.06 -26.13 -11.51
CA ILE A 73 -3.36 -26.76 -11.78
C ILE A 73 -3.63 -27.88 -10.76
N GLY A 74 -2.64 -28.74 -10.48
CA GLY A 74 -2.75 -29.80 -9.48
C GLY A 74 -3.04 -29.27 -8.07
N GLU A 75 -2.37 -28.20 -7.66
CA GLU A 75 -2.60 -27.55 -6.37
C GLU A 75 -3.98 -26.89 -6.27
N CYS A 76 -4.47 -26.28 -7.36
CA CYS A 76 -5.84 -25.75 -7.44
C CYS A 76 -6.86 -26.86 -7.25
N PHE A 77 -6.74 -27.98 -7.99
CA PHE A 77 -7.65 -29.11 -7.86
C PHE A 77 -7.64 -29.70 -6.44
N SER A 78 -6.47 -29.99 -5.90
CA SER A 78 -6.34 -30.49 -4.53
C SER A 78 -6.98 -29.56 -3.50
N SER A 79 -6.73 -28.27 -3.62
CA SER A 79 -7.28 -27.22 -2.73
C SER A 79 -8.81 -27.14 -2.82
N VAL A 80 -9.37 -27.29 -4.01
CA VAL A 80 -10.82 -27.25 -4.26
C VAL A 80 -11.50 -28.44 -3.60
N PHE A 81 -11.00 -29.67 -3.84
CA PHE A 81 -11.60 -30.89 -3.29
C PHE A 81 -11.56 -30.94 -1.76
N THR A 82 -10.45 -30.52 -1.17
CA THR A 82 -10.28 -30.53 0.30
C THR A 82 -10.93 -29.34 1.01
N GLN A 83 -11.44 -28.35 0.28
CA GLN A 83 -11.90 -27.05 0.80
C GLN A 83 -10.88 -26.39 1.74
N LYS A 84 -9.61 -26.72 1.59
CA LYS A 84 -8.52 -26.31 2.49
C LYS A 84 -8.44 -24.79 2.64
N ARG A 85 -8.57 -24.05 1.53
CA ARG A 85 -8.52 -22.59 1.51
C ARG A 85 -9.65 -21.97 2.32
N LYS A 86 -10.87 -22.46 2.13
CA LYS A 86 -12.05 -22.00 2.86
C LYS A 86 -11.92 -22.28 4.35
N HIS A 87 -11.51 -23.49 4.74
CA HIS A 87 -11.31 -23.82 6.15
C HIS A 87 -10.21 -23.01 6.80
N ALA A 88 -9.08 -22.78 6.10
CA ALA A 88 -8.01 -21.94 6.59
C ALA A 88 -8.51 -20.49 6.80
N PHE A 89 -9.17 -19.91 5.79
CA PHE A 89 -9.71 -18.56 5.84
C PHE A 89 -10.64 -18.34 7.05
N PHE A 90 -11.64 -19.19 7.25
CA PHE A 90 -12.59 -19.01 8.35
C PHE A 90 -11.99 -19.32 9.72
N ARG A 91 -11.00 -20.20 9.82
CA ARG A 91 -10.25 -20.41 11.05
C ARG A 91 -9.43 -19.17 11.45
N GLU A 92 -8.74 -18.57 10.51
CA GLU A 92 -7.96 -17.36 10.71
C GLU A 92 -8.86 -16.17 11.08
N ILE A 93 -10.05 -16.07 10.46
CA ILE A 93 -11.09 -15.11 10.86
C ILE A 93 -11.49 -15.28 12.33
N ALA A 94 -11.73 -16.51 12.78
CA ALA A 94 -12.14 -16.76 14.15
C ALA A 94 -11.04 -16.38 15.17
N ASP A 95 -9.77 -16.70 14.89
CA ASP A 95 -8.64 -16.30 15.72
C ASP A 95 -8.49 -14.77 15.75
N TRP A 96 -8.61 -14.13 14.60
CA TRP A 96 -8.59 -12.68 14.46
C TRP A 96 -9.70 -12.02 15.32
N GLU A 97 -10.95 -12.53 15.23
CA GLU A 97 -12.09 -12.03 15.99
C GLU A 97 -11.83 -12.09 17.50
N ASN A 98 -11.31 -13.21 18.00
CA ASN A 98 -10.99 -13.38 19.42
C ASN A 98 -9.98 -12.33 19.89
N ARG A 99 -8.92 -12.09 19.12
CA ARG A 99 -7.87 -11.12 19.47
C ARG A 99 -8.39 -9.68 19.45
N ILE A 100 -9.18 -9.31 18.43
CA ILE A 100 -9.73 -7.96 18.34
C ILE A 100 -10.81 -7.71 19.40
N THR A 101 -11.64 -8.71 19.70
CA THR A 101 -12.62 -8.62 20.78
C THR A 101 -11.94 -8.41 22.12
N SER A 102 -10.83 -9.12 22.41
CA SER A 102 -10.04 -8.93 23.62
C SER A 102 -9.43 -7.53 23.74
N LEU A 103 -9.04 -6.94 22.61
CA LEU A 103 -8.50 -5.57 22.57
C LEU A 103 -9.58 -4.51 22.75
N SER A 104 -10.82 -4.80 22.31
CA SER A 104 -11.99 -3.89 22.36
C SER A 104 -11.70 -2.50 21.82
N PRO A 105 -11.26 -2.33 20.57
CA PRO A 105 -10.95 -1.01 20.05
C PRO A 105 -12.23 -0.20 19.79
N ASP A 106 -12.21 1.09 20.15
CA ASP A 106 -13.31 2.02 19.91
C ASP A 106 -13.40 2.44 18.43
N ARG A 107 -12.29 2.36 17.70
CA ARG A 107 -12.19 2.71 16.28
C ARG A 107 -11.00 2.06 15.62
N VAL A 108 -11.15 1.79 14.32
CA VAL A 108 -10.08 1.25 13.47
C VAL A 108 -9.70 2.25 12.39
N TYR A 109 -8.41 2.50 12.26
CA TYR A 109 -7.77 3.14 11.11
C TYR A 109 -7.23 2.03 10.21
N LEU A 110 -7.98 1.72 9.15
CA LEU A 110 -7.71 0.61 8.24
C LEU A 110 -7.08 1.14 6.95
N ASP A 111 -5.93 0.61 6.58
CA ASP A 111 -5.33 0.95 5.28
C ASP A 111 -6.30 0.67 4.14
N ALA A 112 -6.45 1.64 3.23
CA ALA A 112 -7.38 1.52 2.12
C ALA A 112 -7.05 0.34 1.20
N GLN A 113 -5.80 -0.12 1.18
CA GLN A 113 -5.41 -1.35 0.46
C GLN A 113 -5.95 -2.63 1.11
N CYS A 114 -6.34 -2.55 2.37
CA CYS A 114 -6.96 -3.64 3.13
C CYS A 114 -8.49 -3.47 3.26
N ALA A 115 -9.14 -2.67 2.41
CA ALA A 115 -10.53 -2.27 2.56
C ALA A 115 -11.52 -3.44 2.72
N LEU A 116 -11.25 -4.62 2.16
CA LEU A 116 -12.11 -5.81 2.36
C LEU A 116 -12.15 -6.29 3.81
N ARG A 117 -11.13 -5.97 4.62
CA ARG A 117 -11.14 -6.27 6.06
C ARG A 117 -12.21 -5.47 6.83
N THR A 118 -12.84 -4.47 6.21
CA THR A 118 -14.00 -3.77 6.78
C THR A 118 -15.10 -4.74 7.21
N ALA A 119 -15.28 -5.88 6.51
CA ALA A 119 -16.24 -6.92 6.90
C ALA A 119 -16.00 -7.43 8.31
N LEU A 120 -14.73 -7.64 8.70
CA LEU A 120 -14.34 -8.14 10.00
C LEU A 120 -14.72 -7.17 11.12
N TYR A 121 -14.41 -5.90 10.92
CA TYR A 121 -14.72 -4.84 11.88
C TYR A 121 -16.23 -4.54 11.94
N HIS A 122 -16.93 -4.62 10.79
CA HIS A 122 -18.39 -4.48 10.74
C HIS A 122 -19.08 -5.56 11.57
N LYS A 123 -18.64 -6.81 11.48
CA LYS A 123 -19.15 -7.94 12.28
C LYS A 123 -19.06 -7.68 13.78
N LEU A 124 -18.01 -6.99 14.22
CA LEU A 124 -17.80 -6.63 15.63
C LEU A 124 -18.42 -5.27 16.02
N GLY A 125 -19.10 -4.59 15.10
CA GLY A 125 -19.70 -3.27 15.34
C GLY A 125 -18.67 -2.15 15.53
N ILE A 126 -17.42 -2.34 15.08
CA ILE A 126 -16.32 -1.39 15.28
C ILE A 126 -16.29 -0.40 14.10
N PRO A 127 -16.34 0.93 14.36
CA PRO A 127 -16.27 1.94 13.32
C PRO A 127 -14.91 1.95 12.60
N VAL A 128 -14.92 2.01 11.26
CA VAL A 128 -13.73 2.03 10.40
C VAL A 128 -13.56 3.38 9.74
N VAL A 129 -12.32 3.88 9.74
CA VAL A 129 -11.84 4.99 8.91
C VAL A 129 -10.77 4.43 7.98
N LEU A 130 -10.96 4.54 6.67
CA LEU A 130 -9.97 4.12 5.69
C LEU A 130 -8.83 5.15 5.62
N VAL A 131 -7.60 4.69 5.74
CA VAL A 131 -6.38 5.50 5.61
C VAL A 131 -5.81 5.30 4.21
N GLU A 132 -5.80 6.35 3.39
CA GLU A 132 -5.25 6.31 2.04
C GLU A 132 -3.81 6.82 2.06
N THR A 133 -2.86 5.93 1.96
CA THR A 133 -1.42 6.22 1.96
C THR A 133 -0.86 6.45 0.55
N MET A 134 -1.64 6.13 -0.47
CA MET A 134 -1.34 6.36 -1.89
C MET A 134 -2.10 7.59 -2.42
N PRO A 135 -1.80 8.08 -3.64
CA PRO A 135 -2.62 9.11 -4.27
C PRO A 135 -4.10 8.73 -4.25
N LEU A 136 -4.96 9.69 -3.95
CA LEU A 136 -6.39 9.45 -3.78
C LEU A 136 -7.00 8.83 -5.03
N SER A 137 -7.49 7.61 -4.90
CA SER A 137 -7.94 6.77 -6.02
C SER A 137 -9.47 6.66 -6.11
N LEU A 138 -10.17 7.74 -5.78
CA LEU A 138 -11.62 7.85 -5.94
C LEU A 138 -11.99 8.20 -7.37
N TYR A 139 -13.09 7.61 -7.85
CA TYR A 139 -13.64 7.93 -9.15
C TYR A 139 -14.00 9.41 -9.26
N ASP A 140 -13.55 10.03 -10.34
CA ASP A 140 -13.92 11.38 -10.74
C ASP A 140 -13.94 11.44 -12.26
N PRO A 141 -14.98 12.05 -12.89
CA PRO A 141 -15.08 12.11 -14.35
C PRO A 141 -14.02 13.01 -15.02
N TRP A 142 -13.33 13.85 -14.25
CA TRP A 142 -12.30 14.77 -14.74
C TRP A 142 -10.88 14.37 -14.32
N VAL A 143 -10.75 13.44 -13.38
CA VAL A 143 -9.47 12.96 -12.88
C VAL A 143 -9.24 11.53 -13.33
N PRO A 144 -8.18 11.25 -14.08
CA PRO A 144 -7.88 9.90 -14.52
C PRO A 144 -7.42 9.02 -13.35
N PRO A 145 -7.64 7.69 -13.43
CA PRO A 145 -7.01 6.80 -12.49
C PRO A 145 -5.48 6.94 -12.61
N PHE A 146 -4.78 7.06 -11.50
CA PHE A 146 -3.33 7.28 -11.49
C PHE A 146 -2.52 6.14 -12.17
N THR A 147 -3.15 5.00 -12.42
CA THR A 147 -2.57 3.88 -13.17
C THR A 147 -2.69 4.02 -14.69
N SER A 148 -3.39 5.05 -15.21
CA SER A 148 -3.69 5.17 -16.63
C SER A 148 -2.62 5.91 -17.46
N GLY A 149 -1.78 6.74 -16.82
CA GLY A 149 -0.86 7.64 -17.53
C GLY A 149 -1.53 8.75 -18.33
N LEU A 150 -2.86 8.93 -18.24
CA LEU A 150 -3.58 10.00 -18.93
C LEU A 150 -3.33 11.35 -18.25
N ILE A 151 -3.11 12.37 -19.07
CA ILE A 151 -3.03 13.77 -18.62
C ILE A 151 -4.41 14.40 -18.83
N PRO A 152 -5.08 14.86 -17.76
CA PRO A 152 -6.41 15.45 -17.89
C PRO A 152 -6.36 16.79 -18.62
N LYS A 153 -7.30 16.96 -19.56
CA LYS A 153 -7.52 18.24 -20.28
C LYS A 153 -8.99 18.61 -20.14
N GLN A 154 -9.30 19.89 -20.18
CA GLN A 154 -10.67 20.43 -20.11
C GLN A 154 -11.42 20.26 -21.46
N THR A 155 -11.39 19.06 -22.05
CA THR A 155 -12.05 18.74 -23.32
C THR A 155 -12.95 17.51 -23.17
N SER A 156 -14.01 17.45 -23.99
CA SER A 156 -14.93 16.31 -23.99
C SER A 156 -14.24 14.99 -24.35
N ILE A 157 -13.25 15.03 -25.25
CA ILE A 157 -12.45 13.86 -25.64
C ILE A 157 -11.63 13.36 -24.46
N SER A 158 -10.96 14.25 -23.73
CA SER A 158 -10.20 13.88 -22.52
C SER A 158 -11.11 13.25 -21.48
N ARG A 159 -12.29 13.84 -21.26
CA ARG A 159 -13.28 13.30 -20.32
C ARG A 159 -13.77 11.90 -20.71
N LEU A 160 -14.02 11.67 -22.00
CA LEU A 160 -14.37 10.34 -22.51
C LEU A 160 -13.24 9.34 -22.27
N GLY A 161 -12.00 9.71 -22.59
CA GLY A 161 -10.82 8.86 -22.34
C GLY A 161 -10.64 8.50 -20.86
N ILE A 162 -10.85 9.47 -19.95
CA ILE A 162 -10.82 9.26 -18.51
C ILE A 162 -11.91 8.27 -18.09
N ARG A 163 -13.14 8.47 -18.55
CA ARG A 163 -14.25 7.55 -18.25
C ARG A 163 -13.96 6.12 -18.71
N LEU A 164 -13.45 5.96 -19.94
CA LEU A 164 -13.08 4.65 -20.46
C LEU A 164 -11.96 3.99 -19.66
N ALA A 165 -10.99 4.77 -19.16
CA ALA A 165 -9.93 4.26 -18.31
C ALA A 165 -10.47 3.71 -16.96
N TRP A 166 -11.45 4.39 -16.37
CA TRP A 166 -12.14 3.91 -15.17
C TRP A 166 -12.97 2.65 -15.43
N GLU A 167 -13.74 2.61 -16.52
CA GLU A 167 -14.54 1.43 -16.87
C GLU A 167 -13.64 0.22 -17.21
N LYS A 168 -12.47 0.45 -17.85
CA LYS A 168 -11.48 -0.60 -18.08
C LYS A 168 -11.06 -1.28 -16.77
N ILE A 169 -10.84 -0.52 -15.68
CA ILE A 169 -10.50 -1.09 -14.38
C ILE A 169 -11.61 -2.04 -13.89
N VAL A 170 -12.86 -1.61 -13.99
CA VAL A 170 -14.03 -2.40 -13.58
C VAL A 170 -14.12 -3.70 -14.39
N ILE A 171 -14.06 -3.58 -15.72
CA ILE A 171 -14.22 -4.73 -16.62
C ILE A 171 -13.11 -5.76 -16.39
N VAL A 172 -11.84 -5.32 -16.42
CA VAL A 172 -10.68 -6.22 -16.21
C VAL A 172 -10.77 -6.91 -14.85
N ARG A 173 -11.17 -6.18 -13.81
CA ARG A 173 -11.31 -6.75 -12.47
C ARG A 173 -12.43 -7.78 -12.40
N LYS A 174 -13.61 -7.47 -12.93
CA LYS A 174 -14.74 -8.42 -12.95
C LYS A 174 -14.41 -9.69 -13.72
N ILE A 175 -13.79 -9.58 -14.90
CA ILE A 175 -13.34 -10.73 -15.70
C ILE A 175 -12.33 -11.56 -14.91
N ARG A 176 -11.32 -10.91 -14.31
CA ARG A 176 -10.32 -11.59 -13.49
C ARG A 176 -10.94 -12.33 -12.30
N ASN A 177 -11.82 -11.67 -11.56
CA ASN A 177 -12.48 -12.30 -10.41
C ASN A 177 -13.39 -13.44 -10.83
N LEU A 178 -14.12 -13.31 -11.95
CA LEU A 178 -14.91 -14.40 -12.51
C LEU A 178 -14.03 -15.61 -12.87
N PHE A 179 -12.90 -15.36 -13.55
CA PHE A 179 -11.94 -16.41 -13.91
C PHE A 179 -11.42 -17.15 -12.67
N PHE A 180 -10.95 -16.46 -11.64
CA PHE A 180 -10.47 -17.08 -10.41
C PHE A 180 -11.60 -17.78 -9.64
N SER A 181 -12.78 -17.19 -9.60
CA SER A 181 -13.95 -17.79 -8.97
C SER A 181 -14.33 -19.14 -9.62
N MET A 182 -14.25 -19.21 -10.93
CA MET A 182 -14.47 -20.46 -11.67
C MET A 182 -13.33 -21.46 -11.42
N LEU A 183 -12.08 -21.03 -11.58
CA LEU A 183 -10.90 -21.88 -11.42
C LEU A 183 -10.77 -22.48 -10.01
N LEU A 184 -11.10 -21.72 -8.98
CA LEU A 184 -11.00 -22.12 -7.58
C LEU A 184 -12.36 -22.50 -6.96
N CYS A 185 -13.37 -22.74 -7.78
CA CYS A 185 -14.72 -23.11 -7.33
C CYS A 185 -15.23 -22.24 -6.17
N ARG A 186 -15.13 -20.92 -6.34
CA ARG A 186 -15.48 -19.89 -5.34
C ARG A 186 -14.70 -19.94 -4.03
N GLN A 187 -13.49 -20.49 -4.04
CA GLN A 187 -12.55 -20.43 -2.93
C GLN A 187 -11.42 -19.41 -3.18
N ASP A 188 -11.58 -18.55 -4.17
CA ASP A 188 -10.72 -17.41 -4.41
C ASP A 188 -10.91 -16.32 -3.32
N TYR A 189 -9.91 -15.49 -3.15
CA TYR A 189 -9.88 -14.39 -2.19
C TYR A 189 -11.17 -13.54 -2.20
N PHE A 190 -11.60 -13.12 -3.38
CA PHE A 190 -12.78 -12.27 -3.50
C PHE A 190 -14.07 -12.99 -3.10
N SER A 191 -14.25 -14.24 -3.52
CA SER A 191 -15.44 -15.04 -3.20
C SER A 191 -15.54 -15.34 -1.71
N LEU A 192 -14.41 -15.59 -1.03
CA LEU A 192 -14.37 -15.82 0.41
C LEU A 192 -14.74 -14.54 1.18
N TYR A 193 -14.18 -13.39 0.81
CA TYR A 193 -14.58 -12.12 1.43
C TYR A 193 -16.03 -11.75 1.12
N LYS A 194 -16.52 -11.95 -0.11
CA LYS A 194 -17.94 -11.75 -0.43
C LYS A 194 -18.84 -12.58 0.49
N ARG A 195 -18.48 -13.83 0.72
CA ARG A 195 -19.20 -14.69 1.65
C ARG A 195 -19.16 -14.14 3.08
N LEU A 196 -18.01 -13.73 3.57
CA LEU A 196 -17.88 -13.10 4.89
C LEU A 196 -18.76 -11.85 5.01
N PHE A 197 -18.76 -10.96 4.02
CA PHE A 197 -19.62 -9.78 4.01
C PHE A 197 -21.10 -10.14 4.15
N LEU A 198 -21.55 -11.16 3.40
CA LEU A 198 -22.94 -11.64 3.47
C LEU A 198 -23.28 -12.26 4.83
N GLU A 199 -22.37 -13.06 5.40
CA GLU A 199 -22.54 -13.65 6.73
C GLU A 199 -22.58 -12.59 7.85
N CYS A 200 -21.91 -11.43 7.64
CA CYS A 200 -21.94 -10.30 8.57
C CYS A 200 -23.14 -9.35 8.34
N GLY A 201 -24.03 -9.63 7.40
CA GLY A 201 -25.16 -8.74 7.07
C GLY A 201 -24.76 -7.44 6.38
N PHE A 202 -23.52 -7.35 5.85
CA PHE A 202 -23.05 -6.17 5.13
C PHE A 202 -23.62 -6.14 3.70
N PRO A 203 -24.17 -5.01 3.22
CA PRO A 203 -24.78 -4.92 1.88
C PRO A 203 -23.69 -4.86 0.78
N PHE A 204 -23.10 -6.01 0.50
CA PHE A 204 -21.92 -6.13 -0.36
C PHE A 204 -22.12 -5.52 -1.75
N GLU A 205 -23.19 -5.89 -2.46
CA GLU A 205 -23.40 -5.46 -3.86
C GLU A 205 -23.55 -3.94 -3.97
N GLU A 206 -24.14 -3.29 -2.96
CA GLU A 206 -24.37 -1.84 -2.95
C GLU A 206 -23.12 -1.05 -2.55
N LYS A 207 -22.35 -1.58 -1.59
CA LYS A 207 -21.24 -0.88 -0.95
C LYS A 207 -19.88 -1.11 -1.62
N ILE A 208 -19.74 -2.12 -2.49
CA ILE A 208 -18.47 -2.36 -3.17
C ILE A 208 -18.18 -1.32 -4.25
N ASP A 209 -16.98 -0.74 -4.18
CA ASP A 209 -16.45 0.14 -5.23
C ASP A 209 -15.45 -0.62 -6.11
N TRP A 210 -15.88 -0.96 -7.32
CA TRP A 210 -15.09 -1.66 -8.32
C TRP A 210 -14.08 -0.77 -9.03
N ARG A 211 -14.22 0.55 -8.95
CA ARG A 211 -13.41 1.52 -9.69
C ARG A 211 -12.07 1.83 -9.04
N ARG A 212 -11.86 1.45 -7.77
CA ARG A 212 -10.56 1.68 -7.12
C ARG A 212 -9.43 0.99 -7.89
N PRO A 213 -8.35 1.68 -8.28
CA PRO A 213 -7.15 1.03 -8.80
C PRO A 213 -6.58 0.05 -7.78
N PHE A 214 -5.84 -0.94 -8.19
CA PHE A 214 -5.21 -2.00 -7.37
C PHE A 214 -6.17 -2.89 -6.59
N ILE A 215 -7.06 -2.35 -5.75
CA ILE A 215 -7.93 -3.11 -4.86
C ILE A 215 -9.39 -2.68 -4.99
N ILE A 216 -10.26 -3.51 -4.44
CA ILE A 216 -11.69 -3.20 -4.31
C ILE A 216 -11.87 -2.28 -3.12
N GLY A 217 -12.61 -1.20 -3.31
CA GLY A 217 -12.93 -0.25 -2.25
C GLY A 217 -14.31 -0.49 -1.63
N ILE A 218 -14.58 0.26 -0.58
CA ILE A 218 -15.91 0.34 0.05
C ILE A 218 -16.44 1.76 -0.16
N LYS A 219 -17.60 1.88 -0.79
CA LYS A 219 -18.29 3.16 -0.99
C LYS A 219 -18.70 3.78 0.34
N GLU A 220 -18.79 5.10 0.37
CA GLU A 220 -19.28 5.87 1.52
C GLU A 220 -18.47 5.70 2.82
N SER A 221 -17.36 4.97 2.78
CA SER A 221 -16.46 4.90 3.92
C SER A 221 -15.84 6.27 4.20
N LYS A 222 -15.65 6.59 5.47
CA LYS A 222 -14.81 7.74 5.85
C LYS A 222 -13.38 7.47 5.40
N ILE A 223 -12.80 8.41 4.66
CA ILE A 223 -11.44 8.29 4.11
C ILE A 223 -10.59 9.43 4.64
N LEU A 224 -9.44 9.07 5.15
CA LEU A 224 -8.39 10.01 5.55
C LEU A 224 -7.19 9.83 4.61
N SER A 225 -6.99 10.81 3.72
CA SER A 225 -5.82 10.81 2.82
C SER A 225 -4.61 11.33 3.55
N MET A 226 -3.52 10.57 3.52
CA MET A 226 -2.23 10.96 4.13
C MET A 226 -1.35 11.77 3.17
N ASN A 227 -1.74 11.89 1.92
CA ASN A 227 -1.03 12.72 0.95
C ASN A 227 -1.49 14.19 1.04
N PRO A 228 -0.60 15.15 0.84
CA PRO A 228 -0.99 16.54 0.73
C PRO A 228 -1.98 16.78 -0.42
N SER A 229 -3.03 17.57 -0.18
CA SER A 229 -4.00 17.91 -1.23
C SER A 229 -3.36 18.62 -2.43
N SER A 230 -2.25 19.33 -2.21
CA SER A 230 -1.46 19.99 -3.27
C SER A 230 -0.79 19.02 -4.25
N LEU A 231 -0.66 17.75 -3.89
CA LEU A 231 -0.12 16.70 -4.76
C LEU A 231 -1.22 15.87 -5.45
N ASP A 232 -2.49 16.20 -5.22
CA ASP A 232 -3.62 15.57 -5.92
C ASP A 232 -4.10 16.44 -7.08
N PHE A 233 -4.80 15.81 -8.02
CA PHE A 233 -5.47 16.55 -9.08
C PHE A 233 -6.57 17.44 -8.51
N PRO A 234 -6.78 18.65 -9.07
CA PRO A 234 -7.92 19.49 -8.69
C PRO A 234 -9.23 18.72 -8.94
N ARG A 235 -9.97 18.49 -7.85
CA ARG A 235 -11.26 17.78 -7.89
C ARG A 235 -12.20 18.29 -6.80
N LYS A 236 -13.49 18.02 -6.96
CA LYS A 236 -14.46 18.17 -5.89
C LYS A 236 -14.37 16.94 -4.98
N TYR A 237 -13.90 17.14 -3.76
CA TYR A 237 -13.77 16.04 -2.81
C TYR A 237 -15.12 15.57 -2.29
N PRO A 238 -15.31 14.25 -2.15
CA PRO A 238 -16.49 13.72 -1.48
C PRO A 238 -16.52 14.16 0.00
N PRO A 239 -17.69 14.37 0.57
CA PRO A 239 -17.84 14.86 1.96
C PRO A 239 -17.28 13.88 3.00
N ASN A 240 -17.13 12.61 2.65
CA ASN A 240 -16.55 11.56 3.48
C ASN A 240 -15.02 11.45 3.34
N CYS A 241 -14.37 12.29 2.52
CA CYS A 241 -12.92 12.30 2.33
C CYS A 241 -12.31 13.56 2.97
N GLN A 242 -11.30 13.36 3.81
CA GLN A 242 -10.51 14.41 4.43
C GLN A 242 -9.03 14.19 4.16
N TYR A 243 -8.27 15.28 4.06
CA TYR A 243 -6.83 15.23 4.01
C TYR A 243 -6.26 15.41 5.42
N ALA A 244 -5.42 14.48 5.84
CA ALA A 244 -4.65 14.65 7.05
C ALA A 244 -3.64 15.79 6.83
N PRO A 245 -3.38 16.63 7.84
CA PRO A 245 -2.27 17.55 7.75
C PRO A 245 -0.98 16.75 7.55
N SER A 246 -0.31 17.00 6.42
CA SER A 246 0.97 16.34 6.12
C SER A 246 2.00 16.81 7.15
N ARG A 247 2.37 15.91 8.04
CA ARG A 247 3.50 16.13 8.97
C ARG A 247 4.61 15.18 8.57
N VAL A 248 5.64 15.72 7.95
CA VAL A 248 6.91 15.02 7.79
C VAL A 248 7.72 15.27 9.05
N ASP A 249 8.08 14.21 9.74
CA ASP A 249 8.99 14.29 10.88
C ASP A 249 10.40 14.54 10.34
N LEU A 250 10.81 15.82 10.32
CA LEU A 250 12.13 16.26 9.86
C LEU A 250 13.26 15.91 10.84
N MET A 251 12.90 15.63 12.10
CA MET A 251 13.86 15.26 13.15
C MET A 251 13.87 13.74 13.38
N ARG A 252 13.33 13.00 12.43
CA ARG A 252 13.26 11.54 12.52
C ARG A 252 14.64 10.94 12.61
N GLU A 253 14.95 10.38 13.77
CA GLU A 253 16.06 9.45 13.92
C GLU A 253 15.63 8.07 13.42
N ASP A 254 16.42 7.49 12.54
CA ASP A 254 16.22 6.12 12.10
C ASP A 254 17.33 5.23 12.71
N PRO A 255 17.02 4.49 13.79
CA PRO A 255 18.00 3.62 14.43
C PRO A 255 18.47 2.47 13.53
N MET A 256 17.79 2.28 12.37
CA MET A 256 18.15 1.31 11.34
C MET A 256 19.06 1.90 10.26
N LEU A 257 19.44 3.17 10.36
CA LEU A 257 20.41 3.80 9.47
C LEU A 257 21.75 3.09 9.57
N ASN A 258 22.13 2.40 8.50
CA ASN A 258 23.38 1.67 8.45
C ASN A 258 24.57 2.65 8.26
N GLN A 259 25.75 2.22 8.70
CA GLN A 259 26.98 2.99 8.59
C GLN A 259 27.29 3.44 7.15
N ARG A 260 26.83 2.69 6.15
CA ARG A 260 27.03 3.03 4.73
C ARG A 260 26.27 4.30 4.35
N TYR A 261 25.04 4.47 4.84
CA TYR A 261 24.29 5.70 4.60
C TYR A 261 24.97 6.90 5.26
N ALA A 262 25.43 6.76 6.50
CA ALA A 262 26.14 7.82 7.21
C ALA A 262 27.38 8.29 6.42
N ARG A 263 28.19 7.35 5.93
CA ARG A 263 29.38 7.67 5.08
C ARG A 263 28.99 8.41 3.80
N VAL A 264 27.95 7.96 3.09
CA VAL A 264 27.47 8.62 1.87
C VAL A 264 27.02 10.05 2.19
N MET A 265 26.32 10.27 3.31
CA MET A 265 25.89 11.61 3.71
C MET A 265 27.04 12.51 4.12
N GLU A 266 28.06 12.00 4.82
CA GLU A 266 29.29 12.72 5.12
C GLU A 266 30.00 13.17 3.84
N GLU A 267 30.15 12.28 2.87
CA GLU A 267 30.79 12.58 1.58
C GLU A 267 30.02 13.68 0.81
N VAL A 268 28.68 13.56 0.78
CA VAL A 268 27.81 14.57 0.16
C VAL A 268 27.90 15.91 0.86
N CYS A 269 27.98 15.94 2.18
CA CYS A 269 28.16 17.16 2.96
C CYS A 269 29.51 17.82 2.67
N LEU A 270 30.60 17.04 2.59
CA LEU A 270 31.92 17.53 2.23
C LEU A 270 31.93 18.13 0.82
N GLN A 271 31.34 17.45 -0.16
CA GLN A 271 31.23 17.98 -1.52
C GLN A 271 30.43 19.27 -1.56
N LYS A 272 29.35 19.40 -0.76
CA LYS A 272 28.54 20.62 -0.67
C LYS A 272 29.29 21.75 -0.01
N GLN A 273 30.16 21.49 0.99
CA GLN A 273 31.03 22.50 1.61
C GLN A 273 32.10 23.02 0.63
N GLN A 274 32.73 22.11 -0.14
CA GLN A 274 33.75 22.48 -1.12
C GLN A 274 33.17 23.20 -2.34
N ARG A 275 31.94 22.90 -2.70
CA ARG A 275 31.22 23.43 -3.87
C ARG A 275 29.79 23.84 -3.47
N PRO A 276 29.59 25.02 -2.84
CA PRO A 276 28.29 25.45 -2.30
C PRO A 276 27.15 25.43 -3.33
N ASP A 277 27.45 25.70 -4.59
CA ASP A 277 26.47 25.74 -5.69
C ASP A 277 26.14 24.37 -6.29
N ILE A 278 26.82 23.29 -5.86
CA ILE A 278 26.57 21.96 -6.39
C ILE A 278 25.14 21.52 -6.07
N LYS A 279 24.44 21.02 -7.06
CA LYS A 279 23.11 20.43 -6.88
C LYS A 279 23.22 18.95 -6.56
N ILE A 280 22.52 18.53 -5.52
CA ILE A 280 22.42 17.13 -5.11
C ILE A 280 21.07 16.61 -5.60
N ILE A 281 21.10 15.50 -6.34
CA ILE A 281 19.92 14.87 -6.90
C ILE A 281 19.75 13.51 -6.23
N TYR A 282 18.69 13.35 -5.45
CA TYR A 282 18.36 12.09 -4.82
C TYR A 282 17.42 11.29 -5.73
N CYS A 283 17.87 10.11 -6.13
CA CYS A 283 17.12 9.16 -6.94
C CYS A 283 16.78 7.92 -6.10
N PHE A 284 15.53 7.51 -6.12
CA PHE A 284 15.13 6.28 -5.44
C PHE A 284 14.25 5.42 -6.33
N SER A 285 14.30 4.13 -6.12
CA SER A 285 13.38 3.16 -6.70
C SER A 285 12.50 2.57 -5.61
N SER A 286 11.31 2.11 -6.01
CA SER A 286 10.39 1.42 -5.11
C SER A 286 11.04 0.19 -4.48
N THR A 287 10.73 -0.07 -3.22
CA THR A 287 11.09 -1.30 -2.50
C THR A 287 10.21 -2.50 -2.89
N VAL A 288 9.26 -2.32 -3.82
CA VAL A 288 8.32 -3.36 -4.23
C VAL A 288 9.04 -4.42 -5.07
N MET A 289 9.01 -5.66 -4.62
CA MET A 289 9.54 -6.80 -5.36
C MET A 289 8.79 -7.01 -6.70
N GLY A 290 9.49 -7.55 -7.70
CA GLY A 290 8.90 -7.92 -9.00
C GLY A 290 9.07 -6.89 -10.12
N PHE A 291 9.74 -5.75 -9.86
CA PHE A 291 10.05 -4.74 -10.89
C PHE A 291 11.53 -4.74 -11.33
N GLU A 292 12.27 -5.79 -11.07
CA GLU A 292 13.73 -5.86 -11.28
C GLU A 292 14.18 -5.42 -12.69
N LYS A 293 13.47 -5.89 -13.75
CA LYS A 293 13.79 -5.48 -15.14
C LYS A 293 13.59 -3.99 -15.38
N ARG A 294 12.51 -3.40 -14.83
CA ARG A 294 12.23 -1.96 -14.97
C ARG A 294 13.21 -1.14 -14.14
N SER A 295 13.49 -1.56 -12.92
CA SER A 295 14.46 -0.91 -12.05
C SER A 295 15.85 -0.90 -12.68
N LYS A 296 16.29 -1.99 -13.31
CA LYS A 296 17.55 -2.04 -14.05
C LYS A 296 17.61 -0.97 -15.15
N ILE A 297 16.56 -0.84 -15.96
CA ILE A 297 16.51 0.18 -17.02
C ILE A 297 16.62 1.59 -16.41
N ILE A 298 15.85 1.87 -15.34
CA ILE A 298 15.87 3.15 -14.64
C ILE A 298 17.26 3.45 -14.11
N PHE A 299 17.89 2.51 -13.42
CA PHE A 299 19.22 2.71 -12.82
C PHE A 299 20.30 2.92 -13.87
N MET A 300 20.27 2.18 -14.99
CA MET A 300 21.17 2.41 -16.12
C MET A 300 20.98 3.79 -16.72
N THR A 301 19.73 4.22 -16.88
CA THR A 301 19.42 5.57 -17.37
C THR A 301 19.94 6.64 -16.42
N ILE A 302 19.80 6.46 -15.09
CA ILE A 302 20.35 7.40 -14.10
C ILE A 302 21.87 7.44 -14.21
N ARG A 303 22.56 6.29 -14.33
CA ARG A 303 24.00 6.22 -14.53
C ARG A 303 24.45 7.02 -15.78
N ASP A 304 23.72 6.88 -16.89
CA ASP A 304 24.03 7.60 -18.13
C ASP A 304 23.77 9.12 -17.98
N ILE A 305 22.77 9.52 -17.21
CA ILE A 305 22.51 10.92 -16.85
C ILE A 305 23.65 11.46 -15.98
N CYS A 306 24.15 10.70 -15.00
CA CYS A 306 25.28 11.10 -14.16
C CYS A 306 26.54 11.37 -15.00
N LEU A 307 26.87 10.48 -15.93
CA LEU A 307 28.02 10.65 -16.84
C LEU A 307 27.95 11.92 -17.70
N ARG A 308 26.74 12.32 -18.08
CA ARG A 308 26.53 13.52 -18.91
C ARG A 308 26.42 14.81 -18.09
N ASN A 309 26.33 14.72 -16.77
CA ASN A 309 26.11 15.86 -15.87
C ASN A 309 27.07 15.86 -14.69
N PRO A 310 28.41 15.99 -14.94
CA PRO A 310 29.42 15.94 -13.88
C PRO A 310 29.32 17.09 -12.88
N GLN A 311 28.56 18.14 -13.20
CA GLN A 311 28.32 19.29 -12.32
C GLN A 311 27.31 18.98 -11.20
N PHE A 312 26.63 17.83 -11.22
CA PHE A 312 25.67 17.42 -10.20
C PHE A 312 26.21 16.21 -9.42
N VAL A 313 25.80 16.07 -8.17
CA VAL A 313 26.00 14.85 -7.37
C VAL A 313 24.70 14.09 -7.32
N PHE A 314 24.77 12.79 -7.57
CA PHE A 314 23.60 11.92 -7.53
C PHE A 314 23.72 10.94 -6.36
N ILE A 315 22.63 10.73 -5.64
CA ILE A 315 22.51 9.70 -4.63
C ILE A 315 21.44 8.72 -5.13
N LEU A 316 21.82 7.49 -5.38
CA LEU A 316 20.91 6.45 -5.88
C LEU A 316 20.60 5.43 -4.80
N SER A 317 19.34 5.44 -4.30
CA SER A 317 18.83 4.41 -3.42
C SER A 317 18.21 3.28 -4.24
N VAL A 318 18.89 2.13 -4.27
CA VAL A 318 18.52 0.99 -5.13
C VAL A 318 17.57 -0.01 -4.47
N GLY A 319 17.29 0.15 -3.17
CA GLY A 319 16.48 -0.78 -2.42
C GLY A 319 17.21 -2.07 -2.03
N LYS A 320 16.62 -2.80 -1.07
CA LYS A 320 17.24 -3.96 -0.40
C LYS A 320 17.48 -5.16 -1.33
N TYR A 321 16.67 -5.32 -2.36
CA TYR A 321 16.57 -6.56 -3.14
C TYR A 321 17.17 -6.46 -4.55
N HIS A 322 17.80 -5.35 -4.91
CA HIS A 322 18.39 -5.17 -6.24
C HIS A 322 19.88 -5.48 -6.27
N ASN A 323 20.27 -6.34 -7.19
CA ASN A 323 21.69 -6.49 -7.54
C ASN A 323 22.14 -5.25 -8.34
N THR A 324 23.20 -4.59 -7.90
CA THR A 324 23.73 -3.37 -8.49
C THR A 324 25.04 -3.57 -9.24
N SER A 325 25.54 -4.80 -9.36
CA SER A 325 26.82 -5.10 -10.02
C SER A 325 26.92 -4.56 -11.46
N TYR A 326 25.80 -4.45 -12.15
CA TYR A 326 25.72 -3.90 -13.52
C TYR A 326 25.91 -2.38 -13.58
N LEU A 327 25.93 -1.66 -12.45
CA LEU A 327 26.22 -0.24 -12.39
C LEU A 327 27.72 0.06 -12.34
N LEU A 328 28.54 -0.95 -12.12
CA LEU A 328 29.99 -0.80 -12.04
C LEU A 328 30.62 -0.66 -13.44
N PRO A 329 31.68 0.16 -13.59
CA PRO A 329 32.13 1.12 -12.60
C PRO A 329 31.12 2.26 -12.40
N CYS A 330 30.92 2.68 -11.15
CA CYS A 330 30.08 3.85 -10.87
C CYS A 330 30.78 5.13 -11.34
N PRO A 331 30.03 6.09 -11.92
CA PRO A 331 30.52 7.44 -12.11
C PRO A 331 30.93 8.09 -10.78
N SER A 332 31.95 8.95 -10.81
CA SER A 332 32.47 9.61 -9.60
C SER A 332 31.45 10.55 -8.90
N ASN A 333 30.39 10.91 -9.61
CA ASN A 333 29.30 11.74 -9.12
C ASN A 333 27.99 10.97 -8.82
N LEU A 334 28.05 9.61 -8.74
CA LEU A 334 26.93 8.73 -8.40
C LEU A 334 27.22 7.95 -7.11
#